data_c5e00a8d885629228d0d6b74b6b056cd
#
_entry.id   c5e00a8d885629228d0d6b74b6b056cd
#
_cell.length_a   1.000
_cell.length_b   1.000
_cell.length_c   1.000
_cell.angle_alpha   90.00
_cell.angle_beta   90.00
_cell.angle_gamma   90.00
#
_symmetry.space_group_name_H-M   'P 1'
#
loop_
_entity.id
_entity.type
_entity.pdbx_description
1 polymer ?
#
loop_
_entity_poly.entity_id
_entity_poly.type
_entity_poly.pdbx_seq_one_letter_code
_entity_poly.pdbx_strand_id
1 'polypeptide(L)' 'MGFFKKQNAETNDYLELLYEINRTKKQMNDAYVNFQNAMDPDLIDCYIFESNAACKKYHFLLKKAKELKI' A
#
# COMPACT_ATOMS: atom_id res chain seq x y z
N MET A 1 -12.40 -10.03 -0.24
CA MET A 1 -11.67 -10.29 -0.52
C MET A 1 -10.55 -10.03 0.06
N GLY A 2 -10.05 -10.14 0.82
CA GLY A 2 -8.98 -9.89 1.47
C GLY A 2 -7.84 -10.35 0.82
N PHE A 3 -6.75 -9.77 1.02
CA PHE A 3 -5.67 -10.24 0.33
C PHE A 3 -5.12 -11.34 1.12
N PHE A 4 -5.59 -11.78 2.20
CA PHE A 4 -5.01 -12.84 2.85
C PHE A 4 -5.89 -13.97 2.63
N LYS A 5 -5.48 -15.02 2.07
CA LYS A 5 -6.26 -16.07 1.84
C LYS A 5 -6.16 -16.93 2.86
N LYS A 6 -6.12 -17.09 3.79
CA LYS A 6 -6.10 -17.92 4.75
C LYS A 6 -5.67 -19.17 4.53
N GLN A 7 -4.84 -19.56 4.02
CA GLN A 7 -4.44 -20.74 3.76
C GLN A 7 -3.73 -21.31 4.69
N ASN A 8 -3.13 -21.44 5.20
CA ASN A 8 -2.49 -22.07 6.11
C ASN A 8 -1.13 -21.88 5.97
N ALA A 9 -0.55 -21.51 5.22
CA ALA A 9 0.80 -21.43 5.15
C ALA A 9 1.20 -20.12 5.63
N GLU A 10 1.65 -19.95 6.80
CA GLU A 10 2.07 -18.70 7.27
C GLU A 10 3.16 -18.11 6.44
N THR A 11 4.05 -18.90 5.89
CA THR A 11 5.11 -18.39 5.05
C THR A 11 4.53 -17.73 3.81
N ASN A 12 3.55 -18.37 3.22
CA ASN A 12 2.92 -17.79 2.06
C ASN A 12 2.22 -16.49 2.40
N ASP A 13 1.58 -16.45 3.56
CA ASP A 13 0.91 -15.24 3.98
C ASP A 13 1.90 -14.11 4.15
N TYR A 14 3.06 -14.42 4.72
CA TYR A 14 4.05 -13.39 4.94
C TYR A 14 4.60 -12.88 3.61
N LEU A 15 4.87 -13.78 2.69
CA LEU A 15 5.40 -13.39 1.39
C LEU A 15 4.38 -12.57 0.61
N GLU A 16 3.13 -12.98 0.70
CA GLU A 16 2.08 -12.24 0.04
C GLU A 16 1.97 -10.85 0.63
N LEU A 17 2.13 -10.75 1.94
CA LEU A 17 2.07 -9.49 2.62
C LEU A 17 3.22 -8.59 2.19
N LEU A 18 4.42 -9.15 2.07
CA LEU A 18 5.57 -8.37 1.63
C LEU A 18 5.36 -7.85 0.21
N TYR A 19 4.75 -8.68 -0.62
CA TYR A 19 4.46 -8.26 -1.98
C TYR A 19 3.51 -7.07 -1.97
N GLU A 20 2.48 -7.13 -1.14
CA GLU A 20 1.53 -6.03 -1.06
C GLU A 20 2.15 -4.77 -0.49
N ILE A 21 3.07 -4.93 0.45
CA ILE A 21 3.76 -3.78 1.02
C ILE A 21 4.58 -3.08 -0.05
N ASN A 22 5.32 -3.86 -0.84
CA ASN A 22 6.13 -3.27 -1.89
C ASN A 22 5.26 -2.62 -2.95
N ARG A 23 4.15 -3.24 -3.27
CA ARG A 23 3.26 -2.70 -4.27
C ARG A 23 2.64 -1.39 -3.80
N THR A 24 2.25 -1.34 -2.54
CA THR A 24 1.65 -0.14 -1.99
C THR A 24 2.68 0.98 -1.91
N LYS A 25 3.91 0.62 -1.58
CA LYS A 25 4.96 1.60 -1.51
C LYS A 25 5.17 2.24 -2.89
N LYS A 26 5.11 1.43 -3.93
CA LYS A 26 5.25 1.95 -5.27
C LYS A 26 4.08 2.86 -5.62
N GLN A 27 2.88 2.51 -5.20
CA GLN A 27 1.72 3.33 -5.44
C GLN A 27 1.86 4.70 -4.77
N MET A 28 2.38 4.70 -3.55
CA MET A 28 2.59 5.95 -2.85
C MET A 28 3.58 6.83 -3.61
N ASN A 29 4.66 6.21 -4.07
CA ASN A 29 5.67 6.95 -4.78
C ASN A 29 5.13 7.48 -6.10
N ASP A 30 4.35 6.67 -6.82
CA ASP A 30 3.80 7.09 -8.09
C ASP A 30 2.82 8.25 -7.89
N ALA A 31 2.02 8.18 -6.84
CA ALA A 31 1.07 9.25 -6.56
C ALA A 31 1.82 10.54 -6.24
N TYR A 32 2.91 10.44 -5.52
CA TYR A 32 3.69 11.60 -5.16
C TYR A 32 4.30 12.25 -6.40
N VAL A 33 4.83 11.45 -7.29
CA VAL A 33 5.43 11.96 -8.52
C VAL A 33 4.36 12.61 -9.38
N ASN A 34 3.20 11.96 -9.48
CA ASN A 34 2.11 12.52 -10.27
C ASN A 34 1.62 13.83 -9.68
N PHE A 35 1.59 13.91 -8.35
CA PHE A 35 1.16 15.10 -7.70
C PHE A 35 2.11 16.25 -8.04
N GLN A 36 3.41 15.99 -8.05
CA GLN A 36 4.38 17.02 -8.36
C GLN A 36 4.28 17.53 -9.79
N ASN A 37 3.83 16.67 -10.68
CA ASN A 37 3.73 17.04 -12.08
C ASN A 37 2.37 17.54 -12.51
N ALA A 38 1.38 17.45 -11.64
CA ALA A 38 0.03 17.85 -12.01
C ALA A 38 -0.14 19.35 -11.94
N MET A 39 -0.90 19.86 -12.88
CA MET A 39 -1.16 21.29 -12.87
C MET A 39 -2.61 21.56 -12.65
N ASP A 40 -3.47 20.61 -12.93
CA ASP A 40 -4.90 20.79 -12.77
C ASP A 40 -5.25 20.58 -11.30
N PRO A 41 -5.95 21.53 -10.67
CA PRO A 41 -6.28 21.41 -9.26
C PRO A 41 -7.08 20.15 -8.93
N ASP A 42 -7.93 19.72 -9.84
CA ASP A 42 -8.73 18.53 -9.58
C ASP A 42 -7.86 17.30 -9.56
N LEU A 43 -6.85 17.25 -10.42
CA LEU A 43 -5.93 16.14 -10.43
C LEU A 43 -5.05 16.17 -9.19
N ILE A 44 -4.68 17.34 -8.74
CA ILE A 44 -3.87 17.47 -7.54
C ILE A 44 -4.63 16.90 -6.37
N ASP A 45 -5.91 17.23 -6.26
CA ASP A 45 -6.73 16.70 -5.17
C ASP A 45 -6.83 15.19 -5.25
N CYS A 46 -6.96 14.68 -6.45
CA CYS A 46 -7.06 13.25 -6.66
C CYS A 46 -5.80 12.53 -6.17
N TYR A 47 -4.65 13.07 -6.50
CA TYR A 47 -3.41 12.45 -6.11
C TYR A 47 -3.16 12.55 -4.61
N ILE A 48 -3.61 13.62 -4.00
CA ILE A 48 -3.49 13.75 -2.56
C ILE A 48 -4.34 12.67 -1.90
N PHE A 49 -5.54 12.46 -2.41
CA PHE A 49 -6.42 11.45 -1.88
C PHE A 49 -5.81 10.08 -2.05
N GLU A 50 -5.26 9.78 -3.20
CA GLU A 50 -4.65 8.49 -3.47
C GLU A 50 -3.44 8.27 -2.58
N SER A 51 -2.67 9.32 -2.39
CA SER A 51 -1.48 9.23 -1.58
C SER A 51 -1.85 8.93 -0.12
N ASN A 52 -2.88 9.59 0.37
CA ASN A 52 -3.32 9.37 1.74
C ASN A 52 -3.87 7.96 1.92
N ALA A 53 -4.63 7.50 0.95
CA ALA A 53 -5.20 6.16 1.03
C ALA A 53 -4.11 5.11 1.01
N ALA A 54 -3.12 5.28 0.15
CA ALA A 54 -2.02 4.33 0.06
C ALA A 54 -1.18 4.35 1.33
N CYS A 55 -1.02 5.51 1.91
CA CYS A 55 -0.25 5.64 3.13
C CYS A 55 -0.92 4.88 4.27
N LYS A 56 -2.23 5.00 4.37
CA LYS A 56 -2.95 4.28 5.41
C LYS A 56 -2.87 2.79 5.19
N LYS A 57 -2.96 2.37 3.95
CA LYS A 57 -2.86 0.96 3.63
C LYS A 57 -1.47 0.44 3.97
N TYR A 58 -0.46 1.26 3.69
CA TYR A 58 0.91 0.89 3.95
C TYR A 58 1.12 0.67 5.46
N HIS A 59 0.60 1.57 6.27
CA HIS A 59 0.72 1.44 7.71
C HIS A 59 0.01 0.19 8.21
N PHE A 60 -1.15 -0.08 7.66
CA PHE A 60 -1.91 -1.27 8.04
C PHE A 60 -1.11 -2.53 7.70
N LEU A 61 -0.51 -2.54 6.52
CA LEU A 61 0.25 -3.71 6.08
C LEU A 61 1.50 -3.92 6.93
N LEU A 62 2.15 -2.84 7.30
CA LEU A 62 3.33 -2.94 8.14
C LEU A 62 2.98 -3.49 9.51
N LYS A 63 1.83 -3.06 10.01
CA LYS A 63 1.41 -3.55 11.30
C LYS A 63 1.12 -5.04 11.22
N LYS A 64 0.52 -5.48 10.14
CA LYS A 64 0.25 -6.90 9.95
C LYS A 64 1.55 -7.67 9.85
N ALA A 65 2.51 -7.13 9.17
CA ALA A 65 3.79 -7.80 9.01
C ALA A 65 4.45 -8.00 10.36
N LYS A 66 4.34 -6.99 11.23
CA LYS A 66 4.92 -7.13 12.52
C LYS A 66 4.22 -8.20 13.32
N GLU A 67 2.94 -8.35 13.17
CA GLU A 67 2.22 -9.38 13.89
C GLU A 67 2.58 -10.77 13.41
N LEU A 68 2.82 -10.89 12.11
CA LEU A 68 3.15 -12.19 11.60
C LEU A 68 4.60 -12.55 11.79
N LYS A 69 5.48 -11.55 11.94
CA LYS A 69 6.81 -11.85 12.02
C LYS A 69 7.10 -12.40 13.33
N ILE A 70 7.88 -13.30 13.48
CA ILE A 70 8.13 -13.88 14.75
C ILE A 70 9.42 -13.54 15.28
#